data_76e1abc98af70f667865e80eb09c1f2f
#
_entry.id   76e1abc98af70f667865e80eb09c1f2f
#
_cell.length_a   1.000
_cell.length_b   1.000
_cell.length_c   1.000
_cell.angle_alpha   90.00
_cell.angle_beta   90.00
_cell.angle_gamma   90.00
#
_symmetry.space_group_name_H-M   'P 1'
#
loop_
_entity.id
_entity.type
_entity.pdbx_description
1 polymer ?
#
loop_
_entity_poly.entity_id
_entity_poly.type
_entity_poly.pdbx_seq_one_letter_code
_entity_poly.pdbx_strand_id
1 'polypeptide(L)'
;LYDSHTLLSDQLDQLHHSKSKRTQAGVPDFASLTDGLAAEREQGITIDVAYRYFNTTKRKFIIADTPGHEQYTRNMVTGASTAHAAIVLIDASRLDFSQGEPTLLQQTKRHSALLKLLGCPHILVAVNKLDLLNYDQEKFNAITTAYARLANTIGLSASQIHYVPISALNGDNIVHQSENLPWYEGQPLLALLSELPTLVSKLPSEIKVALLPVQGVARQDGSAADDFRGYQGRLEQGQLNVGQSVRIEPAGKLSHIKELLGINGAIEQANSGDIITLTLTDDIDVSRGDSIVATESPYEPTQKITASLCWFDDRPLNPARRYWLKHGTQTVYAKVTEVLNVWDVHTLLHSTEASGLNINDIGSVRLSLQQPIVPTLYQDNPHAGAFILIDEATNQTVAAGMISALN
;
A
#
# COMPACT_ATOMS: atom_id res chain seq x y z
N LEU A 1 -17.47 -10.23 -9.09
CA LEU A 1 -17.23 -10.32 -10.54
C LEU A 1 -18.34 -11.10 -11.24
N TYR A 2 -18.70 -12.28 -10.73
CA TYR A 2 -19.76 -13.12 -11.32
C TYR A 2 -21.12 -12.42 -11.26
N ASP A 3 -21.56 -12.02 -10.06
CA ASP A 3 -22.88 -11.39 -9.85
C ASP A 3 -22.98 -9.97 -10.44
N SER A 4 -21.86 -9.30 -10.67
CA SER A 4 -21.81 -8.01 -11.36
C SER A 4 -21.82 -8.13 -12.89
N HIS A 5 -21.88 -9.34 -13.44
CA HIS A 5 -21.87 -9.65 -14.88
C HIS A 5 -20.67 -9.03 -15.64
N THR A 6 -19.51 -8.92 -14.97
CA THR A 6 -18.30 -8.31 -15.54
C THR A 6 -17.27 -9.32 -16.05
N LEU A 7 -17.57 -10.62 -15.94
CA LEU A 7 -16.74 -11.68 -16.48
C LEU A 7 -16.89 -11.78 -18.00
N LEU A 8 -15.78 -12.06 -18.68
CA LEU A 8 -15.78 -12.35 -20.11
C LEU A 8 -16.39 -13.75 -20.38
N SER A 9 -16.96 -13.95 -21.57
CA SER A 9 -17.63 -15.22 -21.95
C SER A 9 -16.72 -16.43 -21.83
N ASP A 10 -15.46 -16.31 -22.23
CA ASP A 10 -14.43 -17.35 -22.11
C ASP A 10 -14.09 -17.71 -20.65
N GLN A 11 -14.12 -16.75 -19.74
CA GLN A 11 -13.95 -16.97 -18.31
C GLN A 11 -15.15 -17.68 -17.69
N LEU A 12 -16.36 -17.35 -18.13
CA LEU A 12 -17.59 -18.04 -17.73
C LEU A 12 -17.58 -19.50 -18.19
N ASP A 13 -17.16 -19.75 -19.44
CA ASP A 13 -17.05 -21.10 -19.98
C ASP A 13 -16.01 -21.94 -19.20
N GLN A 14 -14.88 -21.34 -18.82
CA GLN A 14 -13.88 -21.99 -17.96
C GLN A 14 -14.45 -22.36 -16.59
N LEU A 15 -15.24 -21.48 -15.95
CA LEU A 15 -15.91 -21.77 -14.69
C LEU A 15 -16.87 -22.95 -14.78
N HIS A 16 -17.63 -23.04 -15.85
CA HIS A 16 -18.62 -24.12 -16.05
C HIS A 16 -17.97 -25.46 -16.42
N HIS A 17 -16.77 -25.44 -17.01
CA HIS A 17 -16.06 -26.65 -17.42
C HIS A 17 -14.98 -27.11 -16.43
N SER A 18 -14.62 -26.30 -15.44
CA SER A 18 -13.63 -26.66 -14.42
C SER A 18 -14.18 -27.75 -13.49
N LYS A 19 -13.64 -28.96 -13.58
CA LYS A 19 -13.88 -30.03 -12.63
C LYS A 19 -12.99 -29.80 -11.41
N SER A 20 -13.41 -28.94 -10.49
CA SER A 20 -12.69 -28.72 -9.26
C SER A 20 -13.01 -29.83 -8.24
N LYS A 21 -11.97 -30.30 -7.54
CA LYS A 21 -12.13 -31.19 -6.37
C LYS A 21 -12.60 -30.44 -5.12
N ARG A 22 -12.68 -29.09 -5.17
CA ARG A 22 -12.94 -28.20 -4.03
C ARG A 22 -14.40 -27.85 -3.85
N THR A 23 -15.22 -27.95 -4.91
CA THR A 23 -16.63 -27.58 -4.89
C THR A 23 -17.53 -28.79 -5.14
N GLN A 24 -18.76 -28.76 -4.61
CA GLN A 24 -19.78 -29.76 -4.93
C GLN A 24 -20.13 -29.70 -6.42
N ALA A 25 -20.53 -30.82 -6.99
CA ALA A 25 -20.90 -30.92 -8.40
C ALA A 25 -21.99 -29.90 -8.73
N GLY A 26 -21.71 -29.01 -9.71
CA GLY A 26 -22.62 -27.96 -10.16
C GLY A 26 -22.39 -26.58 -9.55
N VAL A 27 -21.49 -26.41 -8.57
CA VAL A 27 -21.10 -25.10 -8.03
C VAL A 27 -19.83 -24.62 -8.72
N PRO A 28 -19.83 -23.41 -9.34
CA PRO A 28 -18.64 -22.86 -9.98
C PRO A 28 -17.48 -22.71 -8.97
N ASP A 29 -16.27 -23.07 -9.39
CA ASP A 29 -15.06 -22.83 -8.61
C ASP A 29 -14.54 -21.43 -8.91
N PHE A 30 -15.01 -20.43 -8.16
CA PHE A 30 -14.59 -19.04 -8.32
C PHE A 30 -13.10 -18.80 -8.00
N ALA A 31 -12.47 -19.65 -7.18
CA ALA A 31 -11.05 -19.56 -6.88
C ALA A 31 -10.19 -19.78 -8.14
N SER A 32 -10.66 -20.62 -9.07
CA SER A 32 -9.97 -20.86 -10.34
C SER A 32 -9.81 -19.61 -11.21
N LEU A 33 -10.63 -18.57 -10.99
CA LEU A 33 -10.51 -17.29 -11.70
C LEU A 33 -9.34 -16.44 -11.18
N THR A 34 -8.99 -16.58 -9.91
CA THR A 34 -7.93 -15.80 -9.25
C THR A 34 -6.61 -16.56 -9.17
N ASP A 35 -6.67 -17.88 -9.03
CA ASP A 35 -5.52 -18.77 -8.90
C ASP A 35 -4.72 -18.86 -10.22
N GLY A 36 -3.73 -17.97 -10.39
CA GLY A 36 -2.90 -17.89 -11.60
C GLY A 36 -1.81 -18.95 -11.68
N LEU A 37 -1.28 -19.37 -10.52
CA LEU A 37 -0.17 -20.30 -10.41
C LEU A 37 -0.63 -21.75 -10.26
N ALA A 38 0.12 -22.70 -10.85
CA ALA A 38 -0.15 -24.12 -10.65
C ALA A 38 -0.08 -24.52 -9.18
N ALA A 39 0.89 -23.98 -8.44
CA ALA A 39 1.06 -24.22 -7.01
C ALA A 39 -0.13 -23.71 -6.16
N GLU A 40 -0.74 -22.59 -6.52
CA GLU A 40 -1.95 -22.06 -5.86
C GLU A 40 -3.12 -23.02 -6.03
N ARG A 41 -3.29 -23.53 -7.24
CA ARG A 41 -4.35 -24.51 -7.56
C ARG A 41 -4.16 -25.85 -6.85
N GLU A 42 -2.91 -26.30 -6.70
CA GLU A 42 -2.59 -27.54 -5.99
C GLU A 42 -2.75 -27.40 -4.47
N GLN A 43 -2.26 -26.31 -3.89
CA GLN A 43 -2.27 -26.10 -2.45
C GLN A 43 -3.57 -25.47 -1.93
N GLY A 44 -4.33 -24.82 -2.80
CA GLY A 44 -5.58 -24.15 -2.42
C GLY A 44 -5.40 -22.87 -1.61
N ILE A 45 -4.25 -22.22 -1.77
CA ILE A 45 -3.93 -20.96 -1.10
C ILE A 45 -3.37 -19.97 -2.12
N THR A 46 -3.63 -18.67 -1.91
CA THR A 46 -2.99 -17.60 -2.66
C THR A 46 -1.53 -17.49 -2.23
N ILE A 47 -0.59 -17.46 -3.18
CA ILE A 47 0.85 -17.36 -2.95
C ILE A 47 1.35 -15.97 -3.35
N ASP A 48 0.96 -15.50 -4.54
CA ASP A 48 1.39 -14.21 -5.08
C ASP A 48 0.22 -13.24 -5.21
N VAL A 49 0.51 -11.97 -5.46
CA VAL A 49 -0.52 -10.95 -5.66
C VAL A 49 -1.12 -11.09 -7.05
N ALA A 50 -2.42 -11.37 -7.12
CA ALA A 50 -3.16 -11.43 -8.36
C ALA A 50 -3.99 -10.17 -8.56
N TYR A 51 -3.80 -9.48 -9.70
CA TYR A 51 -4.58 -8.30 -10.04
C TYR A 51 -5.73 -8.65 -10.97
N ARG A 52 -6.93 -8.19 -10.61
CA ARG A 52 -8.14 -8.34 -11.43
C ARG A 52 -8.82 -6.99 -11.62
N TYR A 53 -9.34 -6.78 -12.81
CA TYR A 53 -9.95 -5.52 -13.22
C TYR A 53 -11.44 -5.75 -13.46
N PHE A 54 -12.26 -4.87 -12.93
CA PHE A 54 -13.67 -4.83 -13.27
C PHE A 54 -14.22 -3.41 -13.19
N ASN A 55 -15.36 -3.18 -13.82
CA ASN A 55 -15.99 -1.89 -13.89
C ASN A 55 -17.42 -1.99 -13.36
N THR A 56 -17.86 -0.94 -12.71
CA THR A 56 -19.28 -0.65 -12.50
C THR A 56 -19.65 0.58 -13.33
N THR A 57 -20.91 0.95 -13.34
CA THR A 57 -21.34 2.21 -13.99
C THR A 57 -20.73 3.45 -13.32
N LYS A 58 -20.32 3.34 -12.05
CA LYS A 58 -19.78 4.45 -11.27
C LYS A 58 -18.26 4.49 -11.24
N ARG A 59 -17.58 3.32 -11.28
CA ARG A 59 -16.14 3.23 -10.97
C ARG A 59 -15.46 2.04 -11.62
N LYS A 60 -14.19 2.22 -11.96
CA LYS A 60 -13.26 1.14 -12.30
C LYS A 60 -12.52 0.68 -11.06
N PHE A 61 -12.41 -0.64 -10.91
CA PHE A 61 -11.73 -1.27 -9.78
C PHE A 61 -10.56 -2.11 -10.23
N ILE A 62 -9.51 -2.09 -9.44
CA ILE A 62 -8.39 -3.02 -9.50
C ILE A 62 -8.39 -3.77 -8.17
N ILE A 63 -8.68 -5.06 -8.20
CA ILE A 63 -8.59 -5.92 -7.03
C ILE A 63 -7.18 -6.50 -6.99
N ALA A 64 -6.46 -6.29 -5.90
CA ALA A 64 -5.26 -7.01 -5.56
C ALA A 64 -5.64 -8.14 -4.60
N ASP A 65 -5.72 -9.36 -5.10
CA ASP A 65 -5.91 -10.55 -4.26
C ASP A 65 -4.57 -10.90 -3.63
N THR A 66 -4.50 -10.87 -2.30
CA THR A 66 -3.26 -11.01 -1.54
C THR A 66 -3.28 -12.26 -0.67
N PRO A 67 -2.15 -12.94 -0.53
CA PRO A 67 -2.07 -14.14 0.29
C PRO A 67 -2.35 -13.85 1.76
N GLY A 68 -3.09 -14.76 2.40
CA GLY A 68 -3.38 -14.70 3.83
C GLY A 68 -2.34 -15.41 4.71
N HIS A 69 -1.51 -16.28 4.15
CA HIS A 69 -0.53 -17.06 4.88
C HIS A 69 0.68 -16.23 5.30
N GLU A 70 1.17 -16.51 6.49
CA GLU A 70 2.30 -15.83 7.13
C GLU A 70 3.57 -15.79 6.26
N GLN A 71 3.85 -16.90 5.58
CA GLN A 71 5.01 -17.05 4.68
C GLN A 71 5.03 -16.03 3.52
N TYR A 72 3.87 -15.47 3.19
CA TYR A 72 3.70 -14.55 2.06
C TYR A 72 3.39 -13.11 2.48
N THR A 73 3.74 -12.73 3.72
CA THR A 73 3.54 -11.36 4.24
C THR A 73 4.11 -10.30 3.32
N ARG A 74 5.26 -10.54 2.68
CA ARG A 74 5.86 -9.66 1.67
C ARG A 74 4.89 -9.34 0.52
N ASN A 75 4.22 -10.36 -0.02
CA ASN A 75 3.28 -10.20 -1.12
C ASN A 75 2.02 -9.44 -0.66
N MET A 76 1.55 -9.71 0.57
CA MET A 76 0.46 -8.96 1.17
C MET A 76 0.82 -7.48 1.32
N VAL A 77 2.00 -7.15 1.81
CA VAL A 77 2.49 -5.76 1.92
C VAL A 77 2.55 -5.10 0.56
N THR A 78 3.04 -5.81 -0.47
CA THR A 78 3.10 -5.29 -1.85
C THR A 78 1.72 -4.92 -2.38
N GLY A 79 0.72 -5.80 -2.24
CA GLY A 79 -0.65 -5.52 -2.69
C GLY A 79 -1.33 -4.40 -1.89
N ALA A 80 -1.12 -4.40 -0.56
CA ALA A 80 -1.76 -3.44 0.34
C ALA A 80 -1.16 -2.03 0.26
N SER A 81 0.12 -1.89 -0.09
CA SER A 81 0.83 -0.59 -0.11
C SER A 81 0.27 0.41 -1.11
N THR A 82 -0.42 -0.07 -2.15
CA THR A 82 -1.05 0.77 -3.18
C THR A 82 -2.58 0.78 -3.10
N ALA A 83 -3.15 0.09 -2.11
CA ALA A 83 -4.60 -0.06 -2.00
C ALA A 83 -5.26 1.20 -1.42
N HIS A 84 -6.36 1.64 -2.06
CA HIS A 84 -7.20 2.73 -1.57
C HIS A 84 -8.22 2.25 -0.52
N ALA A 85 -8.52 0.97 -0.52
CA ALA A 85 -9.36 0.30 0.46
C ALA A 85 -8.91 -1.16 0.60
N ALA A 86 -9.05 -1.71 1.78
CA ALA A 86 -8.79 -3.11 2.05
C ALA A 86 -10.06 -3.82 2.49
N ILE A 87 -10.29 -5.02 1.98
CA ILE A 87 -11.34 -5.91 2.45
C ILE A 87 -10.69 -6.96 3.35
N VAL A 88 -11.00 -6.90 4.64
CA VAL A 88 -10.56 -7.89 5.63
C VAL A 88 -11.67 -8.94 5.76
N LEU A 89 -11.40 -10.15 5.26
CA LEU A 89 -12.33 -11.26 5.35
C LEU A 89 -12.19 -11.97 6.70
N ILE A 90 -13.29 -12.06 7.46
CA ILE A 90 -13.36 -12.83 8.70
C ILE A 90 -14.22 -14.04 8.46
N ASP A 91 -13.64 -15.24 8.55
CA ASP A 91 -14.38 -16.49 8.52
C ASP A 91 -15.09 -16.71 9.87
N ALA A 92 -16.36 -16.36 9.93
CA ALA A 92 -17.16 -16.44 11.16
C ALA A 92 -17.32 -17.88 11.70
N SER A 93 -17.26 -18.87 10.80
CA SER A 93 -17.40 -20.28 11.18
C SER A 93 -16.21 -20.85 11.97
N ARG A 94 -15.06 -20.14 11.95
CA ARG A 94 -13.84 -20.56 12.66
C ARG A 94 -13.66 -19.90 14.01
N LEU A 95 -14.62 -19.08 14.43
CA LEU A 95 -14.55 -18.35 15.70
C LEU A 95 -15.30 -19.11 16.79
N ASP A 96 -14.75 -19.08 18.00
CA ASP A 96 -15.36 -19.67 19.19
C ASP A 96 -16.18 -18.62 19.95
N PHE A 97 -17.47 -18.85 20.08
CA PHE A 97 -18.41 -17.98 20.78
C PHE A 97 -18.78 -18.49 22.18
N SER A 98 -18.16 -19.56 22.67
CA SER A 98 -18.49 -20.20 23.96
C SER A 98 -18.37 -19.26 25.16
N GLN A 99 -17.49 -18.24 25.05
CA GLN A 99 -17.25 -17.21 26.08
C GLN A 99 -17.92 -15.86 25.77
N GLY A 100 -18.84 -15.82 24.82
CA GLY A 100 -19.51 -14.61 24.34
C GLY A 100 -18.74 -13.93 23.22
N GLU A 101 -17.87 -12.96 23.53
CA GLU A 101 -17.06 -12.28 22.49
C GLU A 101 -15.93 -13.19 21.97
N PRO A 102 -15.84 -13.42 20.65
CA PRO A 102 -14.86 -14.33 20.10
C PRO A 102 -13.45 -13.70 20.03
N THR A 103 -12.43 -14.55 20.19
CA THR A 103 -11.05 -14.14 19.90
C THR A 103 -10.81 -14.19 18.41
N LEU A 104 -10.42 -13.02 17.82
CA LEU A 104 -10.08 -12.95 16.42
C LEU A 104 -8.82 -13.75 16.10
N LEU A 105 -8.82 -14.36 14.91
CA LEU A 105 -7.67 -15.12 14.41
C LEU A 105 -6.43 -14.25 14.32
N GLN A 106 -5.28 -14.86 14.54
CA GLN A 106 -3.98 -14.19 14.54
C GLN A 106 -3.67 -13.49 13.22
N GLN A 107 -4.04 -14.12 12.09
CA GLN A 107 -3.90 -13.52 10.77
C GLN A 107 -4.73 -12.25 10.62
N THR A 108 -5.97 -12.21 11.14
CA THR A 108 -6.81 -11.01 11.14
C THR A 108 -6.12 -9.86 11.89
N LYS A 109 -5.54 -10.14 13.06
CA LYS A 109 -4.81 -9.16 13.86
C LYS A 109 -3.60 -8.61 13.10
N ARG A 110 -2.77 -9.49 12.53
CA ARG A 110 -1.57 -9.12 11.77
C ARG A 110 -1.91 -8.29 10.53
N HIS A 111 -2.89 -8.73 9.74
CA HIS A 111 -3.28 -8.00 8.53
C HIS A 111 -3.82 -6.61 8.87
N SER A 112 -4.64 -6.48 9.91
CA SER A 112 -5.14 -5.19 10.36
C SER A 112 -4.00 -4.27 10.82
N ALA A 113 -3.00 -4.82 11.52
CA ALA A 113 -1.81 -4.11 11.94
C ALA A 113 -0.97 -3.60 10.76
N LEU A 114 -0.77 -4.46 9.74
CA LEU A 114 -0.08 -4.07 8.50
C LEU A 114 -0.84 -3.00 7.72
N LEU A 115 -2.18 -3.13 7.61
CA LEU A 115 -3.01 -2.12 6.96
C LEU A 115 -2.92 -0.76 7.66
N LYS A 116 -2.86 -0.76 9.00
CA LYS A 116 -2.62 0.46 9.79
C LYS A 116 -1.25 1.05 9.49
N LEU A 117 -0.21 0.22 9.49
CA LEU A 117 1.16 0.65 9.22
C LEU A 117 1.31 1.24 7.82
N LEU A 118 0.67 0.62 6.82
CA LEU A 118 0.64 1.08 5.43
C LEU A 118 -0.30 2.27 5.19
N GLY A 119 -1.01 2.73 6.23
CA GLY A 119 -1.88 3.89 6.12
C GLY A 119 -3.10 3.67 5.22
N CYS A 120 -3.59 2.41 5.08
CA CYS A 120 -4.77 2.14 4.26
C CYS A 120 -5.97 2.97 4.74
N PRO A 121 -6.55 3.84 3.90
CA PRO A 121 -7.52 4.83 4.37
C PRO A 121 -8.89 4.25 4.69
N HIS A 122 -9.28 3.14 4.07
CA HIS A 122 -10.57 2.50 4.27
C HIS A 122 -10.43 1.00 4.46
N ILE A 123 -11.07 0.46 5.48
CA ILE A 123 -11.07 -0.97 5.79
C ILE A 123 -12.52 -1.45 5.84
N LEU A 124 -12.86 -2.38 4.95
CA LEU A 124 -14.15 -3.05 4.93
C LEU A 124 -13.97 -4.43 5.58
N VAL A 125 -14.54 -4.60 6.76
CA VAL A 125 -14.52 -5.86 7.49
C VAL A 125 -15.72 -6.69 7.02
N ALA A 126 -15.46 -7.64 6.14
CA ALA A 126 -16.45 -8.53 5.60
C ALA A 126 -16.53 -9.80 6.46
N VAL A 127 -17.58 -9.91 7.28
CA VAL A 127 -17.84 -11.08 8.11
C VAL A 127 -18.51 -12.13 7.24
N ASN A 128 -17.71 -13.09 6.80
CA ASN A 128 -18.08 -14.09 5.80
C ASN A 128 -18.53 -15.40 6.44
N LYS A 129 -19.24 -16.20 5.67
CA LYS A 129 -19.81 -17.51 6.04
C LYS A 129 -20.87 -17.42 7.15
N LEU A 130 -21.62 -16.32 7.20
CA LEU A 130 -22.73 -16.18 8.14
C LEU A 130 -23.88 -17.15 7.83
N ASP A 131 -23.98 -17.64 6.60
CA ASP A 131 -24.88 -18.73 6.22
C ASP A 131 -24.66 -19.99 7.09
N LEU A 132 -23.41 -20.32 7.44
CA LEU A 132 -23.08 -21.44 8.33
C LEU A 132 -23.43 -21.18 9.80
N LEU A 133 -23.73 -19.96 10.17
CA LEU A 133 -24.17 -19.53 11.49
C LEU A 133 -25.65 -19.10 11.51
N ASN A 134 -26.44 -19.53 10.50
CA ASN A 134 -27.85 -19.18 10.33
C ASN A 134 -28.11 -17.67 10.32
N TYR A 135 -27.18 -16.87 9.76
CA TYR A 135 -27.26 -15.41 9.65
C TYR A 135 -27.50 -14.69 10.99
N ASP A 136 -26.90 -15.23 12.06
CA ASP A 136 -27.07 -14.79 13.43
C ASP A 136 -26.51 -13.38 13.67
N GLN A 137 -27.40 -12.45 14.03
CA GLN A 137 -27.09 -11.05 14.30
C GLN A 137 -26.21 -10.88 15.55
N GLU A 138 -26.44 -11.66 16.61
CA GLU A 138 -25.68 -11.53 17.86
C GLU A 138 -24.21 -11.92 17.64
N LYS A 139 -23.96 -12.99 16.86
CA LYS A 139 -22.61 -13.38 16.49
C LYS A 139 -21.91 -12.34 15.61
N PHE A 140 -22.63 -11.75 14.65
CA PHE A 140 -22.10 -10.63 13.86
C PHE A 140 -21.71 -9.46 14.77
N ASN A 141 -22.58 -9.05 15.69
CA ASN A 141 -22.30 -7.96 16.63
C ASN A 141 -21.10 -8.29 17.56
N ALA A 142 -20.98 -9.51 18.01
CA ALA A 142 -19.83 -9.94 18.81
C ALA A 142 -18.51 -9.84 18.03
N ILE A 143 -18.51 -10.26 16.75
CA ILE A 143 -17.32 -10.15 15.87
C ILE A 143 -16.96 -8.69 15.62
N THR A 144 -17.92 -7.83 15.32
CA THR A 144 -17.68 -6.40 15.07
C THR A 144 -17.16 -5.69 16.32
N THR A 145 -17.65 -6.06 17.50
CA THR A 145 -17.15 -5.57 18.79
C THR A 145 -15.70 -6.01 19.02
N ALA A 146 -15.38 -7.28 18.79
CA ALA A 146 -14.02 -7.79 18.90
C ALA A 146 -13.06 -7.08 17.94
N TYR A 147 -13.51 -6.82 16.69
CA TYR A 147 -12.70 -6.10 15.73
C TYR A 147 -12.53 -4.61 16.09
N ALA A 148 -13.58 -3.96 16.58
CA ALA A 148 -13.49 -2.57 17.04
C ALA A 148 -12.49 -2.41 18.20
N ARG A 149 -12.44 -3.39 19.11
CA ARG A 149 -11.45 -3.43 20.18
C ARG A 149 -10.03 -3.60 19.64
N LEU A 150 -9.82 -4.52 18.69
CA LEU A 150 -8.57 -4.66 17.97
C LEU A 150 -8.14 -3.34 17.31
N ALA A 151 -9.06 -2.74 16.55
CA ALA A 151 -8.83 -1.48 15.84
C ALA A 151 -8.39 -0.35 16.78
N ASN A 152 -9.05 -0.21 17.92
CA ASN A 152 -8.69 0.75 18.95
C ASN A 152 -7.28 0.50 19.51
N THR A 153 -6.95 -0.77 19.78
CA THR A 153 -5.63 -1.16 20.32
C THR A 153 -4.50 -0.82 19.33
N ILE A 154 -4.72 -1.01 18.05
CA ILE A 154 -3.70 -0.70 17.01
C ILE A 154 -3.78 0.73 16.49
N GLY A 155 -4.71 1.55 16.98
CA GLY A 155 -4.87 2.96 16.63
C GLY A 155 -5.50 3.20 15.25
N LEU A 156 -6.37 2.30 14.77
CA LEU A 156 -7.24 2.55 13.62
C LEU A 156 -8.43 3.40 14.05
N SER A 157 -8.76 4.40 13.23
CA SER A 157 -9.96 5.23 13.47
C SER A 157 -11.24 4.46 13.12
N ALA A 158 -12.27 4.58 13.95
CA ALA A 158 -13.58 4.00 13.67
C ALA A 158 -14.18 4.51 12.34
N SER A 159 -13.87 5.75 11.94
CA SER A 159 -14.33 6.33 10.67
C SER A 159 -13.72 5.69 9.41
N GLN A 160 -12.66 4.90 9.56
CA GLN A 160 -12.00 4.18 8.47
C GLN A 160 -12.62 2.78 8.26
N ILE A 161 -13.46 2.31 9.17
CA ILE A 161 -13.89 0.91 9.25
C ILE A 161 -15.37 0.80 8.90
N HIS A 162 -15.68 -0.11 7.99
CA HIS A 162 -17.05 -0.47 7.60
C HIS A 162 -17.25 -1.97 7.81
N TYR A 163 -18.38 -2.36 8.42
CA TYR A 163 -18.68 -3.75 8.70
C TYR A 163 -19.80 -4.24 7.78
N VAL A 164 -19.60 -5.39 7.13
CA VAL A 164 -20.57 -5.97 6.22
C VAL A 164 -20.73 -7.46 6.53
N PRO A 165 -21.95 -7.92 6.88
CA PRO A 165 -22.24 -9.35 6.98
C PRO A 165 -22.42 -9.92 5.58
N ILE A 166 -21.71 -10.99 5.24
CA ILE A 166 -21.78 -11.60 3.90
C ILE A 166 -21.83 -13.13 3.93
N SER A 167 -22.35 -13.70 2.86
CA SER A 167 -21.99 -15.04 2.40
C SER A 167 -21.44 -14.92 0.97
N ALA A 168 -20.12 -15.05 0.84
CA ALA A 168 -19.47 -14.96 -0.46
C ALA A 168 -19.88 -16.11 -1.39
N LEU A 169 -20.25 -17.27 -0.85
CA LEU A 169 -20.72 -18.42 -1.62
C LEU A 169 -22.11 -18.18 -2.21
N ASN A 170 -23.03 -17.64 -1.41
CA ASN A 170 -24.42 -17.42 -1.79
C ASN A 170 -24.63 -16.05 -2.46
N GLY A 171 -23.65 -15.14 -2.40
CA GLY A 171 -23.77 -13.77 -2.92
C GLY A 171 -24.46 -12.80 -1.96
N ASP A 172 -24.78 -13.20 -0.73
CA ASP A 172 -25.47 -12.37 0.24
C ASP A 172 -24.67 -11.11 0.59
N ASN A 173 -25.27 -9.94 0.42
CA ASN A 173 -24.70 -8.62 0.64
C ASN A 173 -23.39 -8.34 -0.11
N ILE A 174 -23.16 -9.03 -1.22
CA ILE A 174 -21.99 -8.74 -2.12
C ILE A 174 -22.36 -7.62 -3.08
N VAL A 175 -23.32 -7.85 -3.98
CA VAL A 175 -23.79 -6.87 -4.98
C VAL A 175 -25.14 -6.30 -4.59
N HIS A 176 -26.04 -7.13 -4.12
CA HIS A 176 -27.39 -6.78 -3.70
C HIS A 176 -27.59 -7.07 -2.23
N GLN A 177 -28.52 -6.32 -1.62
CA GLN A 177 -28.93 -6.57 -0.25
C GLN A 177 -29.64 -7.93 -0.17
N SER A 178 -29.29 -8.71 0.86
CA SER A 178 -29.80 -10.06 1.04
C SER A 178 -31.10 -10.08 1.87
N GLU A 179 -32.06 -10.86 1.44
CA GLU A 179 -33.28 -11.13 2.23
C GLU A 179 -32.99 -12.02 3.46
N ASN A 180 -31.89 -12.76 3.46
CA ASN A 180 -31.46 -13.59 4.59
C ASN A 180 -30.92 -12.77 5.78
N LEU A 181 -30.63 -11.48 5.56
CA LEU A 181 -30.03 -10.57 6.54
C LEU A 181 -30.95 -9.34 6.80
N PRO A 182 -32.25 -9.54 7.16
CA PRO A 182 -33.25 -8.46 7.29
C PRO A 182 -32.88 -7.45 8.39
N TRP A 183 -32.04 -7.83 9.34
CA TRP A 183 -31.56 -6.99 10.43
C TRP A 183 -30.40 -6.09 10.03
N TYR A 184 -29.80 -6.28 8.84
CA TYR A 184 -28.71 -5.46 8.36
C TYR A 184 -29.27 -4.31 7.51
N GLU A 185 -29.18 -3.10 8.04
CA GLU A 185 -29.68 -1.88 7.38
C GLU A 185 -28.58 -1.19 6.52
N GLY A 186 -27.35 -1.72 6.53
CA GLY A 186 -26.24 -1.17 5.79
C GLY A 186 -26.25 -1.51 4.29
N GLN A 187 -25.29 -0.97 3.57
CA GLN A 187 -25.15 -1.20 2.13
C GLN A 187 -24.40 -2.51 1.84
N PRO A 188 -24.68 -3.16 0.69
CA PRO A 188 -23.87 -4.27 0.19
C PRO A 188 -22.42 -3.85 -0.08
N LEU A 189 -21.51 -4.83 -0.07
CA LEU A 189 -20.06 -4.62 -0.21
C LEU A 189 -19.69 -3.78 -1.44
N LEU A 190 -20.27 -4.08 -2.61
CA LEU A 190 -19.97 -3.37 -3.85
C LEU A 190 -20.47 -1.92 -3.84
N ALA A 191 -21.61 -1.66 -3.21
CA ALA A 191 -22.14 -0.31 -3.06
C ALA A 191 -21.22 0.53 -2.17
N LEU A 192 -20.82 0.01 -1.01
CA LEU A 192 -19.83 0.66 -0.13
C LEU A 192 -18.54 0.99 -0.88
N LEU A 193 -17.94 0.02 -1.57
CA LEU A 193 -16.73 0.25 -2.37
C LEU A 193 -16.92 1.34 -3.43
N SER A 194 -18.09 1.42 -4.05
CA SER A 194 -18.38 2.39 -5.10
C SER A 194 -18.53 3.81 -4.57
N GLU A 195 -18.86 3.97 -3.27
CA GLU A 195 -19.10 5.25 -2.62
C GLU A 195 -17.89 5.77 -1.82
N LEU A 196 -16.88 4.93 -1.58
CA LEU A 196 -15.68 5.38 -0.90
C LEU A 196 -15.05 6.58 -1.63
N PRO A 197 -14.57 7.60 -0.91
CA PRO A 197 -13.91 8.74 -1.52
C PRO A 197 -12.65 8.30 -2.26
N THR A 198 -12.36 8.96 -3.39
CA THR A 198 -11.10 8.76 -4.11
C THR A 198 -9.97 9.52 -3.41
N LEU A 199 -8.76 8.98 -3.42
CA LEU A 199 -7.59 9.62 -2.77
C LEU A 199 -7.20 10.98 -3.36
N VAL A 200 -7.63 11.29 -4.59
CA VAL A 200 -7.37 12.58 -5.24
C VAL A 200 -7.85 13.77 -4.38
N SER A 201 -8.76 13.55 -3.44
CA SER A 201 -9.30 14.58 -2.56
C SER A 201 -8.58 14.71 -1.20
N LYS A 202 -7.58 13.86 -0.90
CA LYS A 202 -6.96 13.79 0.46
C LYS A 202 -5.51 14.20 0.57
N LEU A 203 -4.84 14.61 -0.51
CA LEU A 203 -3.62 15.40 -0.30
C LEU A 203 -4.05 16.68 0.39
N PRO A 204 -3.53 17.00 1.60
CA PRO A 204 -3.87 18.25 2.25
C PRO A 204 -3.60 19.38 1.25
N SER A 205 -4.66 20.06 0.83
CA SER A 205 -4.57 21.22 -0.08
C SER A 205 -3.71 22.36 0.48
N GLU A 206 -3.24 22.20 1.71
CA GLU A 206 -2.44 23.17 2.44
C GLU A 206 -0.93 23.01 2.26
N ILE A 207 -0.41 21.85 1.83
CA ILE A 207 1.02 21.69 1.58
C ILE A 207 1.31 22.11 0.13
N LYS A 208 1.47 23.41 -0.06
CA LYS A 208 1.78 24.04 -1.36
C LYS A 208 3.22 23.87 -1.82
N VAL A 209 4.05 23.21 -1.04
CA VAL A 209 5.49 23.13 -1.27
C VAL A 209 5.81 21.99 -2.22
N ALA A 210 6.44 22.35 -3.34
CA ALA A 210 6.74 21.40 -4.40
C ALA A 210 7.88 20.45 -4.03
N LEU A 211 7.68 19.15 -4.39
CA LEU A 211 8.70 18.10 -4.33
C LEU A 211 8.64 17.28 -5.62
N LEU A 212 9.68 17.39 -6.44
CA LEU A 212 9.86 16.64 -7.68
C LEU A 212 11.13 15.78 -7.58
N PRO A 213 11.04 14.48 -7.25
CA PRO A 213 12.17 13.56 -7.39
C PRO A 213 12.52 13.37 -8.87
N VAL A 214 13.78 13.53 -9.22
CA VAL A 214 14.27 13.37 -10.60
C VAL A 214 14.33 11.87 -10.92
N GLN A 215 13.51 11.43 -11.86
CA GLN A 215 13.44 10.05 -12.33
C GLN A 215 14.28 9.79 -13.55
N GLY A 216 14.55 10.85 -14.36
CA GLY A 216 15.36 10.78 -15.55
C GLY A 216 15.83 12.13 -16.00
N VAL A 217 16.88 12.15 -16.82
CA VAL A 217 17.41 13.34 -17.49
C VAL A 217 17.32 13.09 -18.99
N ALA A 218 16.47 13.85 -19.66
CA ALA A 218 16.39 13.85 -21.11
C ALA A 218 17.43 14.82 -21.68
N ARG A 219 18.21 14.35 -22.64
CA ARG A 219 19.15 15.17 -23.42
C ARG A 219 18.83 14.96 -24.88
N GLN A 220 18.90 16.02 -25.65
CA GLN A 220 18.83 15.91 -27.10
C GLN A 220 20.28 16.12 -27.62
N ASP A 221 20.83 15.04 -28.19
CA ASP A 221 22.09 15.11 -28.92
C ASP A 221 21.84 15.83 -30.26
N GLY A 222 22.04 17.12 -30.29
CA GLY A 222 21.86 17.94 -31.48
C GLY A 222 22.99 18.97 -31.60
N SER A 223 23.42 19.22 -32.83
CA SER A 223 24.43 20.19 -33.17
C SER A 223 24.21 21.54 -32.49
N ALA A 224 25.02 21.83 -31.53
CA ALA A 224 25.60 23.12 -31.15
C ALA A 224 24.76 24.35 -30.76
N ALA A 225 23.48 24.46 -30.96
CA ALA A 225 22.72 25.66 -30.65
C ALA A 225 21.63 25.53 -29.58
N ASP A 226 21.08 24.31 -29.37
CA ASP A 226 20.05 24.07 -28.36
C ASP A 226 20.37 22.78 -27.63
N ASP A 227 21.22 22.83 -26.62
CA ASP A 227 21.49 21.70 -25.71
C ASP A 227 20.28 21.53 -24.74
N PHE A 228 19.26 20.82 -25.21
CA PHE A 228 18.08 20.54 -24.40
C PHE A 228 18.43 19.59 -23.26
N ARG A 229 18.31 20.09 -22.03
CA ARG A 229 18.44 19.28 -20.81
C ARG A 229 17.15 19.36 -19.99
N GLY A 230 16.35 18.31 -20.03
CA GLY A 230 15.08 18.23 -19.33
C GLY A 230 15.12 17.22 -18.17
N TYR A 231 14.66 17.64 -17.00
CA TYR A 231 14.59 16.84 -15.80
C TYR A 231 13.19 16.27 -15.65
N GLN A 232 13.08 14.96 -15.67
CA GLN A 232 11.81 14.23 -15.73
C GLN A 232 11.45 13.65 -14.37
N GLY A 233 10.18 13.77 -13.99
CA GLY A 233 9.67 13.20 -12.76
C GLY A 233 8.16 13.34 -12.62
N ARG A 234 7.64 12.71 -11.58
CA ARG A 234 6.28 12.97 -11.10
C ARG A 234 6.37 14.00 -9.99
N LEU A 235 5.56 15.06 -10.08
CA LEU A 235 5.43 16.01 -8.99
C LEU A 235 4.68 15.34 -7.83
N GLU A 236 5.43 14.91 -6.81
CA GLU A 236 4.86 14.15 -5.70
C GLU A 236 3.99 15.02 -4.80
N GLN A 237 4.29 16.31 -4.73
CA GLN A 237 3.58 17.25 -3.86
C GLN A 237 3.70 18.68 -4.35
N GLY A 238 2.71 19.52 -3.97
CA GLY A 238 2.69 20.95 -4.24
C GLY A 238 2.42 21.31 -5.68
N GLN A 239 2.96 22.45 -6.08
CA GLN A 239 2.76 23.08 -7.38
C GLN A 239 4.07 23.70 -7.86
N LEU A 240 4.34 23.61 -9.16
CA LEU A 240 5.46 24.29 -9.82
C LEU A 240 4.93 25.21 -10.92
N ASN A 241 5.57 26.38 -11.08
CA ASN A 241 5.22 27.36 -12.10
C ASN A 241 6.48 27.74 -12.90
N VAL A 242 6.30 28.09 -14.15
CA VAL A 242 7.38 28.68 -14.96
C VAL A 242 7.90 29.97 -14.28
N GLY A 243 9.23 30.14 -14.24
CA GLY A 243 9.90 31.26 -13.57
C GLY A 243 10.06 31.10 -12.04
N GLN A 244 9.48 30.06 -11.43
CA GLN A 244 9.59 29.82 -9.98
C GLN A 244 11.04 29.48 -9.59
N SER A 245 11.50 30.04 -8.46
CA SER A 245 12.78 29.68 -7.85
C SER A 245 12.69 28.28 -7.22
N VAL A 246 13.71 27.47 -7.49
CA VAL A 246 13.82 26.09 -6.99
C VAL A 246 15.21 25.82 -6.43
N ARG A 247 15.27 24.81 -5.54
CA ARG A 247 16.51 24.30 -4.96
C ARG A 247 16.68 22.84 -5.37
N ILE A 248 17.89 22.50 -5.82
CA ILE A 248 18.26 21.14 -6.23
C ILE A 248 18.95 20.46 -5.06
N GLU A 249 18.34 19.42 -4.51
CA GLU A 249 18.85 18.67 -3.39
C GLU A 249 19.44 17.31 -3.83
N PRO A 250 20.48 16.81 -3.16
CA PRO A 250 21.10 17.31 -1.92
C PRO A 250 22.19 18.39 -2.11
N ALA A 251 22.41 18.86 -3.31
CA ALA A 251 23.50 19.83 -3.60
C ALA A 251 23.22 21.25 -3.08
N GLY A 252 21.98 21.59 -2.73
CA GLY A 252 21.56 22.91 -2.26
C GLY A 252 21.65 24.02 -3.30
N LYS A 253 21.82 23.69 -4.60
CA LYS A 253 21.98 24.67 -5.69
C LYS A 253 20.66 25.33 -6.04
N LEU A 254 20.64 26.63 -6.25
CA LEU A 254 19.47 27.42 -6.62
C LEU A 254 19.41 27.63 -8.13
N SER A 255 18.20 27.61 -8.70
CA SER A 255 17.92 27.96 -10.09
C SER A 255 16.45 28.38 -10.23
N HIS A 256 16.05 28.69 -11.49
CA HIS A 256 14.66 28.99 -11.82
C HIS A 256 14.16 28.02 -12.88
N ILE A 257 12.87 27.72 -12.85
CA ILE A 257 12.22 26.92 -13.88
C ILE A 257 12.13 27.75 -15.16
N LYS A 258 12.78 27.28 -16.23
CA LYS A 258 12.75 27.91 -17.54
C LYS A 258 11.48 27.50 -18.30
N GLU A 259 11.18 26.22 -18.30
CA GLU A 259 10.03 25.61 -19.00
C GLU A 259 9.47 24.43 -18.25
N LEU A 260 8.16 24.22 -18.38
CA LEU A 260 7.46 23.01 -17.93
C LEU A 260 6.80 22.35 -19.14
N LEU A 261 7.05 21.05 -19.32
CA LEU A 261 6.49 20.23 -20.38
C LEU A 261 5.65 19.10 -19.77
N GLY A 262 4.38 19.10 -20.08
CA GLY A 262 3.46 18.00 -19.81
C GLY A 262 3.34 17.04 -21.00
N ILE A 263 2.42 16.09 -20.93
CA ILE A 263 2.20 15.08 -21.99
C ILE A 263 1.82 15.73 -23.33
N ASN A 264 1.09 16.84 -23.30
CA ASN A 264 0.57 17.52 -24.50
C ASN A 264 1.41 18.75 -24.91
N GLY A 265 2.61 18.93 -24.39
CA GLY A 265 3.48 20.06 -24.70
C GLY A 265 3.70 21.02 -23.52
N ALA A 266 4.09 22.27 -23.81
CA ALA A 266 4.40 23.26 -22.80
C ALA A 266 3.18 23.64 -21.94
N ILE A 267 3.42 23.80 -20.65
CA ILE A 267 2.42 24.22 -19.65
C ILE A 267 3.01 25.31 -18.76
N GLU A 268 2.18 26.20 -18.24
CA GLU A 268 2.61 27.26 -17.31
C GLU A 268 2.72 26.78 -15.87
N GLN A 269 1.98 25.71 -15.53
CA GLN A 269 1.82 25.23 -14.18
C GLN A 269 1.68 23.71 -14.15
N ALA A 270 2.33 23.07 -13.18
CA ALA A 270 2.16 21.65 -12.85
C ALA A 270 1.65 21.48 -11.42
N ASN A 271 0.82 20.47 -11.20
CA ASN A 271 0.22 20.16 -9.93
C ASN A 271 0.65 18.77 -9.42
N SER A 272 0.49 18.54 -8.13
CA SER A 272 0.74 17.23 -7.52
C SER A 272 0.07 16.09 -8.31
N GLY A 273 0.85 15.06 -8.63
CA GLY A 273 0.45 13.92 -9.45
C GLY A 273 0.82 14.03 -10.93
N ASP A 274 1.12 15.21 -11.45
CA ASP A 274 1.50 15.41 -12.84
C ASP A 274 2.88 14.79 -13.14
N ILE A 275 2.98 14.19 -14.31
CA ILE A 275 4.26 13.70 -14.86
C ILE A 275 4.76 14.78 -15.80
N ILE A 276 5.92 15.33 -15.47
CA ILE A 276 6.46 16.50 -16.17
C ILE A 276 7.94 16.33 -16.56
N THR A 277 8.34 17.11 -17.53
CA THR A 277 9.74 17.43 -17.80
C THR A 277 9.92 18.94 -17.56
N LEU A 278 10.89 19.32 -16.76
CA LEU A 278 11.22 20.73 -16.59
C LEU A 278 12.65 21.03 -17.05
N THR A 279 12.88 22.26 -17.49
CA THR A 279 14.22 22.80 -17.78
C THR A 279 14.54 23.92 -16.79
N LEU A 280 15.82 24.14 -16.54
CA LEU A 280 16.30 25.19 -15.64
C LEU A 280 16.96 26.32 -16.44
N THR A 281 17.01 27.54 -15.87
CA THR A 281 17.67 28.67 -16.46
C THR A 281 19.19 28.57 -16.42
N ASP A 282 19.70 27.86 -15.41
CA ASP A 282 21.13 27.70 -15.17
C ASP A 282 21.57 26.27 -15.57
N ASP A 283 22.80 26.18 -16.10
CA ASP A 283 23.42 24.88 -16.39
C ASP A 283 23.95 24.26 -15.08
N ILE A 284 23.06 23.57 -14.38
CA ILE A 284 23.33 22.89 -13.12
C ILE A 284 23.38 21.38 -13.36
N ASP A 285 24.37 20.73 -12.76
CA ASP A 285 24.43 19.28 -12.79
C ASP A 285 23.36 18.69 -11.84
N VAL A 286 22.33 18.07 -12.45
CA VAL A 286 21.23 17.38 -11.79
C VAL A 286 21.15 15.97 -12.35
N SER A 287 21.06 15.00 -11.48
CA SER A 287 21.08 13.59 -11.85
C SER A 287 19.81 12.86 -11.36
N ARG A 288 19.56 11.68 -11.93
CA ARG A 288 18.55 10.78 -11.40
C ARG A 288 18.84 10.48 -9.92
N GLY A 289 17.84 10.68 -9.08
CA GLY A 289 17.93 10.53 -7.63
C GLY A 289 18.00 11.86 -6.87
N ASP A 290 18.36 12.96 -7.54
CA ASP A 290 18.23 14.30 -6.94
C ASP A 290 16.74 14.68 -6.83
N SER A 291 16.46 15.70 -6.05
CA SER A 291 15.13 16.26 -5.89
C SER A 291 15.12 17.75 -6.20
N ILE A 292 14.11 18.20 -6.93
CA ILE A 292 13.87 19.63 -7.19
C ILE A 292 12.72 20.04 -6.26
N VAL A 293 12.99 20.99 -5.39
CA VAL A 293 12.04 21.50 -4.39
C VAL A 293 11.88 23.02 -4.54
N ALA A 294 10.74 23.55 -4.09
CA ALA A 294 10.59 25.00 -3.99
C ALA A 294 11.62 25.58 -3.00
N THR A 295 12.11 26.79 -3.22
CA THR A 295 13.18 27.40 -2.40
C THR A 295 12.80 27.47 -0.90
N GLU A 296 11.53 27.74 -0.60
CA GLU A 296 11.00 27.82 0.77
C GLU A 296 10.63 26.44 1.33
N SER A 297 11.02 25.36 0.66
CA SER A 297 10.68 24.00 1.07
C SER A 297 11.30 23.63 2.40
N PRO A 298 10.52 23.00 3.31
CA PRO A 298 11.04 22.42 4.54
C PRO A 298 11.75 21.08 4.31
N TYR A 299 11.75 20.59 3.05
CA TYR A 299 12.39 19.32 2.71
C TYR A 299 13.90 19.49 2.70
N GLU A 300 14.53 18.91 3.70
CA GLU A 300 15.99 18.96 3.88
C GLU A 300 16.62 17.58 3.65
N PRO A 301 17.80 17.52 3.04
CA PRO A 301 18.54 16.28 2.93
C PRO A 301 18.95 15.77 4.32
N THR A 302 18.71 14.48 4.58
CA THR A 302 19.08 13.85 5.84
C THR A 302 19.79 12.51 5.64
N GLN A 303 20.72 12.22 6.57
CA GLN A 303 21.41 10.92 6.67
C GLN A 303 20.95 10.09 7.85
N LYS A 304 19.99 10.58 8.62
CA LYS A 304 19.46 9.86 9.80
C LYS A 304 17.95 9.88 9.75
N ILE A 305 17.35 8.71 9.80
CA ILE A 305 15.91 8.54 9.80
C ILE A 305 15.48 7.53 10.85
N THR A 306 14.29 7.71 11.38
CA THR A 306 13.57 6.68 12.13
C THR A 306 12.46 6.15 11.25
N ALA A 307 12.30 4.84 11.19
CA ALA A 307 11.30 4.19 10.34
C ALA A 307 10.71 2.96 11.00
N SER A 308 9.46 2.67 10.65
CA SER A 308 8.89 1.35 10.87
C SER A 308 9.33 0.43 9.74
N LEU A 309 9.84 -0.75 10.08
CA LEU A 309 10.22 -1.79 9.13
C LEU A 309 9.30 -2.99 9.26
N CYS A 310 8.93 -3.58 8.12
CA CYS A 310 8.42 -4.93 8.04
C CYS A 310 9.54 -5.81 7.45
N TRP A 311 10.01 -6.79 8.22
CA TRP A 311 11.15 -7.63 7.86
C TRP A 311 10.70 -8.88 7.10
N PHE A 312 11.37 -9.23 5.98
CA PHE A 312 10.95 -10.30 5.08
C PHE A 312 11.98 -11.42 4.89
N ASP A 313 13.23 -11.23 5.37
CA ASP A 313 14.28 -12.25 5.22
C ASP A 313 14.15 -13.32 6.31
N ASP A 314 14.40 -14.57 5.97
CA ASP A 314 14.46 -15.68 6.93
C ASP A 314 15.59 -15.50 7.95
N ARG A 315 16.65 -14.79 7.57
CA ARG A 315 17.73 -14.40 8.47
C ARG A 315 17.30 -13.17 9.26
N PRO A 316 17.45 -13.18 10.58
CA PRO A 316 17.16 -12.01 11.40
C PRO A 316 17.96 -10.78 10.96
N LEU A 317 17.36 -9.59 11.19
CA LEU A 317 18.04 -8.32 10.99
C LEU A 317 19.36 -8.31 11.76
N ASN A 318 20.45 -8.05 11.06
CA ASN A 318 21.78 -7.93 11.65
C ASN A 318 22.26 -6.46 11.64
N PRO A 319 22.31 -5.77 12.78
CA PRO A 319 22.76 -4.38 12.84
C PRO A 319 24.22 -4.17 12.43
N ALA A 320 25.04 -5.23 12.40
CA ALA A 320 26.41 -5.14 11.93
C ALA A 320 26.53 -5.05 10.40
N ARG A 321 25.49 -5.46 9.69
CA ARG A 321 25.46 -5.41 8.22
C ARG A 321 25.01 -4.05 7.72
N ARG A 322 25.42 -3.73 6.51
CA ARG A 322 24.86 -2.66 5.70
C ARG A 322 23.92 -3.24 4.66
N TYR A 323 22.93 -2.44 4.27
CA TYR A 323 21.94 -2.78 3.27
C TYR A 323 21.91 -1.67 2.24
N TRP A 324 21.50 -1.97 1.02
CA TRP A 324 21.06 -0.95 0.10
C TRP A 324 19.68 -0.46 0.54
N LEU A 325 19.54 0.84 0.73
CA LEU A 325 18.26 1.52 0.91
C LEU A 325 17.87 2.15 -0.42
N LYS A 326 16.74 1.72 -0.97
CA LYS A 326 16.17 2.33 -2.17
C LYS A 326 14.99 3.20 -1.79
N HIS A 327 15.14 4.51 -1.96
CA HIS A 327 14.14 5.54 -1.71
C HIS A 327 13.84 6.25 -3.04
N GLY A 328 12.63 6.07 -3.57
CA GLY A 328 12.28 6.55 -4.90
C GLY A 328 13.29 6.04 -5.96
N THR A 329 13.98 6.96 -6.61
CA THR A 329 15.00 6.67 -7.63
C THR A 329 16.43 6.63 -7.09
N GLN A 330 16.63 7.03 -5.84
CA GLN A 330 17.92 7.04 -5.17
C GLN A 330 18.19 5.70 -4.47
N THR A 331 19.43 5.24 -4.55
CA THR A 331 19.89 4.04 -3.83
C THR A 331 21.16 4.38 -3.06
N VAL A 332 21.13 4.21 -1.74
CA VAL A 332 22.23 4.55 -0.84
C VAL A 332 22.51 3.40 0.13
N TYR A 333 23.72 3.31 0.66
CA TYR A 333 23.97 2.38 1.77
C TYR A 333 23.33 2.90 3.05
N ALA A 334 22.71 1.98 3.77
CA ALA A 334 22.11 2.21 5.07
C ALA A 334 22.58 1.18 6.09
N LYS A 335 22.69 1.60 7.32
CA LYS A 335 22.94 0.74 8.47
C LYS A 335 21.85 0.97 9.51
N VAL A 336 21.27 -0.12 10.03
CA VAL A 336 20.39 -0.04 11.19
C VAL A 336 21.28 0.15 12.41
N THR A 337 21.16 1.30 13.05
CA THR A 337 21.98 1.64 14.23
C THR A 337 21.34 1.19 15.53
N GLU A 338 20.01 1.10 15.55
CA GLU A 338 19.24 0.74 16.73
C GLU A 338 17.88 0.15 16.34
N VAL A 339 17.45 -0.89 17.05
CA VAL A 339 16.06 -1.37 17.05
C VAL A 339 15.39 -0.80 18.28
N LEU A 340 14.43 0.10 18.07
CA LEU A 340 13.76 0.84 19.17
C LEU A 340 12.71 0.00 19.85
N ASN A 341 11.94 -0.73 19.05
CA ASN A 341 10.94 -1.68 19.52
C ASN A 341 10.60 -2.69 18.42
N VAL A 342 10.03 -3.80 18.83
CA VAL A 342 9.41 -4.79 17.95
C VAL A 342 7.95 -4.92 18.36
N TRP A 343 7.06 -4.89 17.40
CA TRP A 343 5.65 -5.06 17.62
C TRP A 343 5.30 -6.55 17.56
N ASP A 344 4.91 -7.10 18.69
CA ASP A 344 4.37 -8.45 18.75
C ASP A 344 2.92 -8.43 18.25
N VAL A 345 2.73 -8.91 17.04
CA VAL A 345 1.39 -8.99 16.40
C VAL A 345 0.45 -9.98 17.09
N HIS A 346 0.94 -10.84 17.98
CA HIS A 346 0.13 -11.77 18.77
C HIS A 346 -0.50 -11.10 19.98
N THR A 347 0.34 -10.40 20.73
CA THR A 347 -0.08 -9.70 21.96
C THR A 347 -0.49 -8.26 21.69
N LEU A 348 -0.15 -7.71 20.52
CA LEU A 348 -0.31 -6.31 20.13
C LEU A 348 0.48 -5.34 21.03
N LEU A 349 1.52 -5.84 21.71
CA LEU A 349 2.39 -5.05 22.57
C LEU A 349 3.71 -4.74 21.84
N HIS A 350 4.33 -3.62 22.23
CA HIS A 350 5.66 -3.26 21.79
C HIS A 350 6.68 -3.78 22.79
N SER A 351 7.63 -4.59 22.32
CA SER A 351 8.79 -5.01 23.12
C SER A 351 9.97 -4.10 22.80
N THR A 352 10.57 -3.52 23.83
CA THR A 352 11.79 -2.69 23.73
C THR A 352 13.07 -3.47 23.99
N GLU A 353 12.97 -4.75 24.34
CA GLU A 353 14.12 -5.60 24.66
C GLU A 353 14.70 -6.33 23.44
N ALA A 354 14.06 -6.21 22.28
CA ALA A 354 14.50 -6.90 21.07
C ALA A 354 15.72 -6.23 20.44
N SER A 355 16.75 -7.03 20.14
CA SER A 355 17.99 -6.58 19.48
C SER A 355 17.98 -6.73 17.96
N GLY A 356 16.91 -7.27 17.38
CA GLY A 356 16.75 -7.52 15.94
C GLY A 356 15.30 -7.76 15.55
N LEU A 357 15.07 -7.96 14.26
CA LEU A 357 13.77 -8.33 13.69
C LEU A 357 13.90 -9.72 13.07
N ASN A 358 12.97 -10.60 13.34
CA ASN A 358 12.82 -11.88 12.67
C ASN A 358 11.88 -11.73 11.46
N ILE A 359 11.78 -12.78 10.65
CA ILE A 359 10.85 -12.80 9.53
C ILE A 359 9.42 -12.44 9.98
N ASN A 360 8.78 -11.55 9.23
CA ASN A 360 7.44 -11.01 9.47
C ASN A 360 7.29 -10.11 10.71
N ASP A 361 8.38 -9.82 11.42
CA ASP A 361 8.34 -8.83 12.48
C ASP A 361 8.13 -7.42 11.91
N ILE A 362 7.40 -6.63 12.68
CA ILE A 362 7.25 -5.19 12.46
C ILE A 362 7.96 -4.49 13.62
N GLY A 363 8.90 -3.60 13.31
CA GLY A 363 9.64 -2.89 14.36
C GLY A 363 10.01 -1.48 13.94
N SER A 364 10.22 -0.64 14.94
CA SER A 364 10.74 0.72 14.75
C SER A 364 12.26 0.71 14.90
N VAL A 365 12.95 1.32 13.92
CA VAL A 365 14.42 1.33 13.86
C VAL A 365 14.96 2.72 13.57
N ARG A 366 16.20 2.98 14.01
CA ARG A 366 17.01 4.10 13.52
C ARG A 366 17.97 3.63 12.43
N LEU A 367 18.05 4.42 11.37
CA LEU A 367 18.99 4.16 10.27
C LEU A 367 19.95 5.33 10.10
N SER A 368 21.19 5.00 9.79
CA SER A 368 22.20 5.93 9.30
C SER A 368 22.50 5.62 7.84
N LEU A 369 22.46 6.65 6.98
CA LEU A 369 22.65 6.57 5.56
C LEU A 369 24.05 7.08 5.18
N GLN A 370 24.67 6.48 4.18
CA GLN A 370 25.98 6.91 3.70
C GLN A 370 25.89 8.22 2.92
N GLN A 371 24.80 8.43 2.20
CA GLN A 371 24.51 9.66 1.45
C GLN A 371 23.15 10.19 1.89
N PRO A 372 22.93 11.51 1.85
CA PRO A 372 21.65 12.09 2.23
C PRO A 372 20.57 11.75 1.19
N ILE A 373 19.36 11.58 1.67
CA ILE A 373 18.13 11.51 0.87
C ILE A 373 17.22 12.67 1.25
N VAL A 374 16.25 12.98 0.41
CA VAL A 374 15.24 14.03 0.67
C VAL A 374 13.88 13.37 0.92
N PRO A 375 13.61 12.92 2.14
CA PRO A 375 12.40 12.17 2.45
C PRO A 375 11.30 13.07 2.98
N THR A 376 10.08 12.52 2.96
CA THR A 376 8.96 13.00 3.78
C THR A 376 8.63 12.00 4.89
N LEU A 377 7.78 12.38 5.82
CA LEU A 377 7.14 11.39 6.69
C LEU A 377 6.17 10.57 5.85
N TYR A 378 6.11 9.26 6.09
CA TYR A 378 5.22 8.35 5.35
C TYR A 378 3.75 8.74 5.48
N GLN A 379 3.32 9.17 6.66
CA GLN A 379 1.95 9.62 6.91
C GLN A 379 1.55 10.85 6.08
N ASP A 380 2.52 11.71 5.72
CA ASP A 380 2.26 12.95 4.98
C ASP A 380 2.30 12.70 3.47
N ASN A 381 3.26 11.90 3.01
CA ASN A 381 3.37 11.46 1.63
C ASN A 381 3.97 10.05 1.55
N PRO A 382 3.15 9.01 1.35
CA PRO A 382 3.62 7.63 1.27
C PRO A 382 4.65 7.37 0.16
N HIS A 383 4.56 8.08 -0.98
CA HIS A 383 5.49 7.88 -2.10
C HIS A 383 6.92 8.35 -1.79
N ALA A 384 7.03 9.49 -1.10
CA ALA A 384 8.32 10.07 -0.72
C ALA A 384 8.75 9.72 0.72
N GLY A 385 7.89 8.98 1.47
CA GLY A 385 8.18 8.51 2.83
C GLY A 385 8.44 7.01 2.93
N ALA A 386 8.35 6.27 1.81
CA ALA A 386 8.59 4.83 1.76
C ALA A 386 9.97 4.49 1.18
N PHE A 387 10.53 3.37 1.63
CA PHE A 387 11.75 2.80 1.06
C PHE A 387 11.75 1.27 1.19
N ILE A 388 12.69 0.63 0.51
CA ILE A 388 12.98 -0.80 0.71
C ILE A 388 14.44 -0.97 1.12
N LEU A 389 14.70 -2.02 1.92
CA LEU A 389 16.05 -2.50 2.18
C LEU A 389 16.34 -3.73 1.32
N ILE A 390 17.53 -3.75 0.74
CA ILE A 390 18.01 -4.82 -0.14
C ILE A 390 19.32 -5.36 0.44
N ASP A 391 19.42 -6.68 0.58
CA ASP A 391 20.65 -7.35 1.00
C ASP A 391 21.68 -7.27 -0.13
N GLU A 392 22.89 -6.75 0.18
CA GLU A 392 23.96 -6.53 -0.80
C GLU A 392 24.45 -7.83 -1.45
N ALA A 393 24.43 -8.94 -0.71
CA ALA A 393 24.98 -10.19 -1.19
C ALA A 393 24.02 -10.98 -2.09
N THR A 394 22.71 -10.90 -1.81
CA THR A 394 21.68 -11.67 -2.52
C THR A 394 20.86 -10.84 -3.49
N ASN A 395 20.94 -9.51 -3.42
CA ASN A 395 20.09 -8.57 -4.15
C ASN A 395 18.57 -8.76 -3.87
N GLN A 396 18.23 -9.43 -2.78
CA GLN A 396 16.84 -9.62 -2.38
C GLN A 396 16.36 -8.46 -1.52
N THR A 397 15.10 -8.05 -1.72
CA THR A 397 14.44 -7.12 -0.80
C THR A 397 14.20 -7.81 0.53
N VAL A 398 14.78 -7.30 1.61
CA VAL A 398 14.71 -7.88 2.96
C VAL A 398 13.77 -7.12 3.89
N ALA A 399 13.40 -5.89 3.55
CA ALA A 399 12.40 -5.13 4.30
C ALA A 399 11.70 -4.07 3.45
N ALA A 400 10.47 -3.72 3.85
CA ALA A 400 9.83 -2.46 3.50
C ALA A 400 9.86 -1.52 4.70
N GLY A 401 10.11 -0.23 4.45
CA GLY A 401 10.24 0.78 5.47
C GLY A 401 9.35 1.99 5.23
N MET A 402 8.78 2.52 6.31
CA MET A 402 7.96 3.72 6.36
C MET A 402 8.60 4.72 7.31
N ILE A 403 9.02 5.86 6.81
CA ILE A 403 9.72 6.90 7.58
C ILE A 403 8.74 7.55 8.54
N SER A 404 9.05 7.48 9.84
CA SER A 404 8.22 7.99 10.94
C SER A 404 8.77 9.23 11.60
N ALA A 405 10.10 9.47 11.51
CA ALA A 405 10.74 10.71 11.96
C ALA A 405 12.02 10.99 11.18
N LEU A 406 12.33 12.28 11.03
CA LEU A 406 13.55 12.82 10.48
C LEU A 406 14.42 13.31 11.63
N ASN A 407 15.69 12.88 11.72
CA ASN A 407 16.59 13.13 12.87
C ASN A 407 17.81 13.94 12.47
#